data_aba93714d6366fa182a45149b00c9fae
#
_entry.id   aba93714d6366fa182a45149b00c9fae
#
_cell.length_a   1.000
_cell.length_b   1.000
_cell.length_c   1.000
_cell.angle_alpha   90.00
_cell.angle_beta   90.00
_cell.angle_gamma   90.00
#
_symmetry.space_group_name_H-M   'P 1'
#
loop_
_entity.id
_entity.type
_entity.pdbx_description
1 polymer ?
#
loop_
_entity_poly.entity_id
_entity_poly.type
_entity_poly.pdbx_seq_one_letter_code
_entity_poly.pdbx_strand_id
1 'polypeptide(L)' 'MAVKNTRDKPVKEKVRLSLDISPELNELLETLATTTGGTKSEVLRKAIALMEVVVEAKRQGKKFGIAEKDQPLATEIIGV' A
#
# COMPACT_ATOMS: atom_id res chain seq x y z
N MET A 1 27.57 3.54 11.50
CA MET A 1 27.46 3.54 10.90
C MET A 1 27.26 3.39 10.57
N ALA A 2 27.08 3.25 10.67
CA ALA A 2 26.97 3.20 10.05
C ALA A 2 26.38 2.83 9.64
N VAL A 3 26.14 2.83 9.78
CA VAL A 3 25.71 2.59 9.15
C VAL A 3 25.39 2.53 8.58
N LYS A 4 25.34 2.25 8.35
CA LYS A 4 25.19 2.35 7.48
C LYS A 4 24.36 2.41 6.91
N ASN A 5 24.13 2.53 6.83
CA ASN A 5 23.30 2.61 6.30
C ASN A 5 22.84 2.92 5.15
N THR A 6 22.34 2.55 5.26
CA THR A 6 21.79 2.42 3.98
C THR A 6 20.97 3.54 3.57
N ARG A 7 20.27 4.09 4.48
CA ARG A 7 19.41 5.17 4.12
C ARG A 7 20.17 6.44 3.92
N ASP A 8 21.36 6.43 4.36
CA ASP A 8 22.23 7.55 4.12
C ASP A 8 22.76 7.56 2.71
N LYS A 9 22.61 6.46 2.01
CA LYS A 9 23.05 6.40 0.66
C LYS A 9 22.03 7.03 -0.24
N PRO A 10 22.45 7.66 -1.31
CA PRO A 10 21.50 8.10 -2.31
C PRO A 10 20.71 6.89 -2.79
N VAL A 11 19.46 7.09 -3.03
CA VAL A 11 18.62 5.99 -3.43
C VAL A 11 18.81 5.78 -4.91
N LYS A 12 19.94 5.26 -5.26
CA LYS A 12 20.20 4.99 -6.65
C LYS A 12 19.98 3.55 -7.00
N GLU A 13 20.16 2.69 -6.01
CA GLU A 13 19.99 1.28 -6.25
C GLU A 13 18.57 0.88 -5.89
N LYS A 14 17.97 0.15 -6.77
CA LYS A 14 16.65 -0.37 -6.51
C LYS A 14 16.76 -1.74 -5.88
N VAL A 15 15.86 -2.01 -4.98
CA VAL A 15 15.77 -3.32 -4.37
C VAL A 15 14.68 -4.08 -5.10
N ARG A 16 15.04 -5.25 -5.58
CA ARG A 16 14.08 -6.09 -6.28
C ARG A 16 13.30 -6.91 -5.27
N LEU A 17 12.02 -6.96 -5.45
CA LEU A 17 11.15 -7.76 -4.62
C LEU A 17 10.45 -8.78 -5.49
N SER A 18 10.53 -10.06 -5.09
CA SER A 18 9.81 -11.12 -5.78
C SER A 18 8.69 -11.62 -4.89
N LEU A 19 7.54 -11.86 -5.48
CA LEU A 19 6.37 -12.22 -4.73
C LEU A 19 5.58 -13.26 -5.50
N ASP A 20 5.28 -14.39 -4.85
CA ASP A 20 4.41 -15.39 -5.44
C ASP A 20 2.98 -15.11 -5.00
N ILE A 21 2.10 -14.95 -5.96
CA ILE A 21 0.70 -14.69 -5.67
C ILE A 21 -0.15 -15.70 -6.43
N SER A 22 -1.36 -15.91 -5.95
CA SER A 22 -2.28 -16.81 -6.59
C SER A 22 -2.73 -16.23 -7.94
N PRO A 23 -3.19 -17.08 -8.85
CA PRO A 23 -3.73 -16.58 -10.11
C PRO A 23 -4.88 -15.60 -9.89
N GLU A 24 -5.71 -15.85 -8.90
CA GLU A 24 -6.85 -14.98 -8.61
C GLU A 24 -6.37 -13.60 -8.15
N LEU A 25 -5.37 -13.57 -7.30
CA LEU A 25 -4.84 -12.30 -6.83
C LEU A 25 -4.15 -11.55 -7.97
N ASN A 26 -3.47 -12.30 -8.83
CA ASN A 26 -2.84 -11.67 -9.99
C ASN A 26 -3.87 -11.05 -10.92
N GLU A 27 -4.99 -11.74 -11.12
CA GLU A 27 -6.06 -11.21 -11.95
C GLU A 27 -6.63 -9.93 -11.37
N LEU A 28 -6.82 -9.91 -10.06
CA LEU A 28 -7.28 -8.69 -9.39
C LEU A 28 -6.28 -7.57 -9.55
N LEU A 29 -5.00 -7.89 -9.41
CA LEU A 29 -3.95 -6.89 -9.55
C LEU A 29 -3.95 -6.30 -10.96
N GLU A 30 -4.14 -7.14 -11.98
CA GLU A 30 -4.24 -6.66 -13.34
C GLU A 30 -5.44 -5.76 -13.55
N THR A 31 -6.56 -6.13 -12.96
CA THR A 31 -7.77 -5.32 -13.04
C THR A 31 -7.56 -3.96 -12.41
N LEU A 32 -6.92 -3.94 -11.24
CA LEU A 32 -6.65 -2.69 -10.55
C LEU A 32 -5.70 -1.81 -11.35
N ALA A 33 -4.69 -2.42 -11.95
CA ALA A 33 -3.75 -1.67 -12.79
C ALA A 33 -4.48 -1.03 -13.97
N THR A 34 -5.32 -1.80 -14.64
CA THR A 34 -6.09 -1.29 -15.77
C THR A 34 -7.03 -0.17 -15.34
N THR A 35 -7.74 -0.37 -14.24
CA THR A 35 -8.72 0.61 -13.77
C THR A 35 -8.07 1.92 -13.40
N THR A 36 -6.88 1.86 -12.81
CA THR A 36 -6.19 3.09 -12.40
C THR A 36 -5.32 3.67 -13.51
N GLY A 37 -5.25 3.00 -14.65
CA GLY A 37 -4.45 3.49 -15.76
C GLY A 37 -2.97 3.36 -15.56
N GLY A 38 -2.55 2.39 -14.75
CA GLY A 38 -1.14 2.22 -14.44
C GLY A 38 -0.67 0.82 -14.63
N THR A 39 0.42 0.49 -13.98
CA THR A 39 1.03 -0.83 -14.04
C THR A 39 0.82 -1.55 -12.73
N LYS A 40 1.07 -2.87 -12.73
CA LYS A 40 1.01 -3.64 -11.51
C LYS A 40 1.97 -3.09 -10.47
N SER A 41 3.15 -2.68 -10.89
CA SER A 41 4.12 -2.11 -9.95
C SER A 41 3.60 -0.85 -9.31
N GLU A 42 2.90 -0.03 -10.06
CA GLU A 42 2.33 1.19 -9.52
C GLU A 42 1.23 0.89 -8.51
N VAL A 43 0.40 -0.12 -8.80
CA VAL A 43 -0.63 -0.52 -7.85
C VAL A 43 0.01 -0.98 -6.55
N LEU A 44 1.07 -1.77 -6.65
CA LEU A 44 1.75 -2.26 -5.45
C LEU A 44 2.36 -1.10 -4.64
N ARG A 45 2.97 -0.14 -5.33
CA ARG A 45 3.52 1.01 -4.62
C ARG A 45 2.45 1.82 -3.91
N LYS A 46 1.31 1.99 -4.57
CA LYS A 46 0.20 2.72 -3.97
C LYS A 46 -0.39 1.95 -2.80
N ALA A 47 -0.44 0.64 -2.90
CA ALA A 47 -0.94 -0.19 -1.81
C ALA A 47 -0.03 -0.08 -0.60
N ILE A 48 1.27 -0.04 -0.82
CA ILE A 48 2.21 0.11 0.29
C ILE A 48 2.05 1.47 0.95
N ALA A 49 1.89 2.52 0.16
CA ALA A 49 1.69 3.84 0.70
C ALA A 49 0.40 3.92 1.51
N LEU A 50 -0.66 3.29 1.01
CA LEU A 50 -1.91 3.23 1.74
C LEU A 50 -1.74 2.45 3.04
N MET A 51 -1.01 1.37 3.01
CA MET A 51 -0.78 0.57 4.20
C MET A 51 -0.05 1.36 5.27
N GLU A 52 0.89 2.18 4.86
CA GLU A 52 1.60 3.05 5.79
C GLU A 52 0.63 3.98 6.52
N VAL A 53 -0.30 4.57 5.78
CA VAL A 53 -1.29 5.46 6.36
C VAL A 53 -2.18 4.69 7.34
N VAL A 54 -2.60 3.49 6.96
CA VAL A 54 -3.47 2.67 7.80
C VAL A 54 -2.79 2.29 9.10
N VAL A 55 -1.54 1.84 9.01
CA VAL A 55 -0.81 1.44 10.20
C VAL A 55 -0.61 2.61 11.15
N GLU A 56 -0.28 3.77 10.61
CA GLU A 56 -0.08 4.93 11.45
C GLU A 56 -1.38 5.38 12.11
N ALA A 57 -2.48 5.32 11.37
CA ALA A 57 -3.77 5.65 11.92
C ALA A 57 -4.13 4.73 13.08
N LYS A 58 -3.87 3.44 12.92
CA LYS A 58 -4.16 2.48 13.98
C LYS A 58 -3.29 2.68 15.20
N ARG A 59 -2.02 3.05 15.00
CA ARG A 59 -1.15 3.35 16.13
C ARG A 59 -1.68 4.52 16.94
N GLN A 60 -2.38 5.43 16.31
CA GLN A 60 -2.95 6.58 16.98
C GLN A 60 -4.36 6.32 17.49
N GLY A 61 -4.84 5.09 17.43
CA GLY A 61 -6.16 4.73 17.90
C GLY A 61 -7.29 5.19 17.01
N LYS A 62 -6.99 5.46 15.74
CA LYS A 62 -7.99 5.93 14.79
C LYS A 62 -8.61 4.79 14.02
N LYS A 63 -9.81 5.03 13.52
CA LYS A 63 -10.46 4.07 12.64
C LYS A 63 -10.05 4.30 11.21
N PHE A 64 -10.04 3.22 10.44
CA PHE A 64 -9.83 3.28 9.01
C PHE A 64 -11.05 2.67 8.34
N GLY A 65 -11.62 3.35 7.35
CA GLY A 65 -12.82 2.81 6.75
C GLY A 65 -13.31 3.63 5.59
N ILE A 66 -14.56 3.39 5.23
CA ILE A 66 -15.20 3.98 4.07
C ILE A 66 -16.46 4.71 4.52
N ALA A 67 -16.68 5.89 3.97
CA ALA A 67 -17.87 6.67 4.29
C ALA A 67 -18.35 7.36 3.04
N GLU A 68 -19.63 7.67 3.02
CA GLU A 68 -20.16 8.53 1.98
C GLU A 68 -19.56 9.92 2.13
N LYS A 69 -19.48 10.63 1.02
CA LYS A 69 -18.67 11.83 0.94
C LYS A 69 -19.07 12.85 1.97
N ASP A 70 -19.93 13.16 2.51
CA ASP A 70 -20.18 14.18 3.52
C ASP A 70 -20.78 13.58 4.78
N GLN A 71 -20.43 12.31 5.03
CA GLN A 71 -20.99 11.58 6.15
C GLN A 71 -19.90 11.08 7.07
N PRO A 72 -20.22 10.83 8.33
CA PRO A 72 -19.24 10.18 9.20
C PRO A 72 -18.92 8.79 8.71
N LEU A 73 -17.80 8.27 9.19
CA LEU A 73 -17.35 6.95 8.79
C LEU A 73 -18.37 5.91 9.21
N ALA A 74 -18.98 5.23 8.25
CA ALA A 74 -20.02 4.25 8.51
C ALA A 74 -19.47 2.82 8.47
N THR A 75 -18.40 2.59 7.75
CA THR A 75 -17.83 1.27 7.61
C THR A 75 -16.38 1.32 8.02
N GLU A 76 -16.03 0.56 9.03
CA GLU A 76 -14.65 0.48 9.47
C GLU A 76 -14.02 -0.76 8.87
N ILE A 77 -12.80 -0.61 8.33
CA ILE A 77 -12.05 -1.74 7.80
C ILE A 77 -11.12 -2.24 8.89
N ILE A 78 -11.26 -3.49 9.24
CA ILE A 78 -10.43 -4.11 10.25
C ILE A 78 -9.64 -5.25 9.62
N GLY A 79 -8.59 -5.67 10.30
CA GLY A 79 -7.78 -6.78 9.81
C GLY A 79 -6.72 -6.38 8.82
N VAL A 80 -6.42 -5.11 8.70
CA VAL A 80 -5.33 -4.67 7.85
C VAL A 80 -4.17 -4.14 8.66
#